data_a4c27807d5cb5f228c2ae4f3b7afd0be
#
_entry.id   a4c27807d5cb5f228c2ae4f3b7afd0be
#
_cell.length_a   1.000
_cell.length_b   1.000
_cell.length_c   1.000
_cell.angle_alpha   90.00
_cell.angle_beta   90.00
_cell.angle_gamma   90.00
#
_symmetry.space_group_name_H-M   'P 1'
#
loop_
_entity.id
_entity.type
_entity.pdbx_description
1 polymer ?
#
loop_
_entity_poly.entity_id
_entity_poly.type
_entity_poly.pdbx_seq_one_letter_code
_entity_poly.pdbx_strand_id
1 'polypeptide(L)'
;MSALAPALQAFFTDRLIGQRDASPNTVAAYRTGLRLLIAFAAERTGKTPSALDIAELDAALIAAFLDHLEHDRHNSVTTRNGRLAAIHSLFGYLALHHPEHAASIQRVLAIPAKRTQRNLVTYLTDDEVDALLDSCDTSRWTGRRDHAMFALTIQTGLRISELASLTCHDLTVGAGANVHTVGKGRKERRTPLVPVTRTLLKAWLNERAGAPTDPLFPTTTGRRLSPDALERRLAHQVALAATACPSIAAKTVTMHTLRHTAAMRLLLAGNDITVIALWLGHEQIATTNIYIHADMTHKQRAIDRTRPLTAKPGRYQPPDTLLAFLEAL
;
A
#
# COMPACT_ATOMS: atom_id res chain seq x y z
N MET A 1 -11.10 3.55 -39.71
CA MET A 1 -11.54 3.89 -38.33
C MET A 1 -11.42 2.64 -37.49
N SER A 2 -10.61 2.69 -36.43
CA SER A 2 -10.33 1.52 -35.57
C SER A 2 -11.14 1.67 -34.29
N ALA A 3 -12.28 0.95 -34.20
CA ALA A 3 -13.20 1.04 -33.08
C ALA A 3 -12.50 0.69 -31.75
N LEU A 4 -12.62 1.57 -30.73
CA LEU A 4 -12.00 1.40 -29.42
C LEU A 4 -12.61 0.21 -28.63
N ALA A 5 -13.93 -0.02 -28.75
CA ALA A 5 -14.64 -0.98 -27.91
C ALA A 5 -14.13 -2.44 -28.06
N PRO A 6 -13.92 -2.99 -29.27
CA PRO A 6 -13.34 -4.34 -29.42
C PRO A 6 -11.90 -4.43 -28.87
N ALA A 7 -11.08 -3.41 -29.11
CA ALA A 7 -9.70 -3.38 -28.63
C ALA A 7 -9.63 -3.31 -27.09
N LEU A 8 -10.52 -2.54 -26.46
CA LEU A 8 -10.63 -2.48 -25.00
C LEU A 8 -11.09 -3.82 -24.42
N GLN A 9 -12.06 -4.50 -25.04
CA GLN A 9 -12.51 -5.82 -24.60
C GLN A 9 -11.37 -6.82 -24.68
N ALA A 10 -10.68 -6.93 -25.78
CA ALA A 10 -9.53 -7.82 -25.97
C ALA A 10 -8.38 -7.49 -24.98
N PHE A 11 -8.14 -6.22 -24.69
CA PHE A 11 -7.17 -5.82 -23.65
C PHE A 11 -7.52 -6.44 -22.27
N PHE A 12 -8.78 -6.42 -21.86
CA PHE A 12 -9.17 -7.01 -20.57
C PHE A 12 -9.18 -8.53 -20.62
N THR A 13 -9.79 -9.15 -21.64
CA THR A 13 -9.97 -10.60 -21.71
C THR A 13 -8.67 -11.32 -22.05
N ASP A 14 -8.01 -10.91 -23.13
CA ASP A 14 -6.87 -11.66 -23.67
C ASP A 14 -5.56 -11.23 -22.99
N ARG A 15 -5.34 -9.90 -22.88
CA ARG A 15 -4.07 -9.40 -22.35
C ARG A 15 -4.00 -9.46 -20.83
N LEU A 16 -4.97 -8.87 -20.11
CA LEU A 16 -4.89 -8.79 -18.65
C LEU A 16 -5.23 -10.13 -17.98
N ILE A 17 -6.34 -10.73 -18.38
CA ILE A 17 -6.81 -11.98 -17.75
C ILE A 17 -6.07 -13.18 -18.35
N GLY A 18 -6.13 -13.36 -19.66
CA GLY A 18 -5.59 -14.56 -20.34
C GLY A 18 -4.06 -14.65 -20.28
N GLN A 19 -3.35 -13.60 -20.73
CA GLN A 19 -1.88 -13.66 -20.87
C GLN A 19 -1.12 -13.27 -19.61
N ARG A 20 -1.62 -12.28 -18.81
CA ARG A 20 -0.89 -11.74 -17.65
C ARG A 20 -1.35 -12.32 -16.31
N ASP A 21 -2.42 -13.11 -16.27
CA ASP A 21 -3.05 -13.58 -15.02
C ASP A 21 -3.14 -12.45 -13.98
N ALA A 22 -3.60 -11.26 -14.44
CA ALA A 22 -3.63 -10.07 -13.62
C ALA A 22 -4.58 -10.25 -12.44
N SER A 23 -4.16 -9.83 -11.25
CA SER A 23 -4.99 -9.97 -10.06
C SER A 23 -6.35 -9.27 -10.22
N PRO A 24 -7.44 -9.76 -9.59
CA PRO A 24 -8.76 -9.12 -9.63
C PRO A 24 -8.71 -7.63 -9.24
N ASN A 25 -7.85 -7.26 -8.29
CA ASN A 25 -7.66 -5.88 -7.87
C ASN A 25 -7.02 -5.01 -8.98
N THR A 26 -6.05 -5.56 -9.72
CA THR A 26 -5.44 -4.87 -10.86
C THR A 26 -6.47 -4.63 -11.96
N VAL A 27 -7.25 -5.67 -12.30
CA VAL A 27 -8.33 -5.59 -13.29
C VAL A 27 -9.37 -4.54 -12.86
N ALA A 28 -9.80 -4.55 -11.59
CA ALA A 28 -10.77 -3.59 -11.06
C ALA A 28 -10.22 -2.14 -11.08
N ALA A 29 -8.94 -1.94 -10.74
CA ALA A 29 -8.30 -0.62 -10.77
C ALA A 29 -8.20 -0.07 -12.20
N TYR A 30 -7.81 -0.92 -13.17
CA TYR A 30 -7.73 -0.55 -14.58
C TYR A 30 -9.12 -0.28 -15.15
N ARG A 31 -10.10 -1.16 -14.87
CA ARG A 31 -11.48 -0.95 -15.28
C ARG A 31 -12.01 0.41 -14.80
N THR A 32 -11.78 0.75 -13.53
CA THR A 32 -12.24 2.03 -12.98
C THR A 32 -11.56 3.22 -13.68
N GLY A 33 -10.24 3.16 -13.92
CA GLY A 33 -9.49 4.22 -14.59
C GLY A 33 -9.93 4.43 -16.03
N LEU A 34 -10.03 3.33 -16.80
CA LEU A 34 -10.41 3.39 -18.21
C LEU A 34 -11.89 3.75 -18.39
N ARG A 35 -12.78 3.31 -17.48
CA ARG A 35 -14.18 3.75 -17.50
C ARG A 35 -14.32 5.27 -17.34
N LEU A 36 -13.54 5.87 -16.43
CA LEU A 36 -13.53 7.32 -16.25
C LEU A 36 -13.00 8.05 -17.48
N LEU A 37 -11.92 7.54 -18.10
CA LEU A 37 -11.38 8.11 -19.33
C LEU A 37 -12.41 8.06 -20.47
N ILE A 38 -13.07 6.91 -20.69
CA ILE A 38 -14.05 6.74 -21.75
C ILE A 38 -15.25 7.66 -21.54
N ALA A 39 -15.74 7.81 -20.30
CA ALA A 39 -16.82 8.74 -19.99
C ALA A 39 -16.42 10.19 -20.30
N PHE A 40 -15.22 10.60 -19.92
CA PHE A 40 -14.66 11.92 -20.21
C PHE A 40 -14.51 12.16 -21.72
N ALA A 41 -13.99 11.16 -22.47
CA ALA A 41 -13.83 11.25 -23.91
C ALA A 41 -15.19 11.36 -24.63
N ALA A 42 -16.19 10.57 -24.21
CA ALA A 42 -17.55 10.60 -24.75
C ALA A 42 -18.20 11.99 -24.57
N GLU A 43 -18.06 12.57 -23.39
CA GLU A 43 -18.55 13.92 -23.09
C GLU A 43 -17.87 14.98 -23.99
N ARG A 44 -16.53 14.91 -24.13
CA ARG A 44 -15.75 15.87 -24.92
C ARG A 44 -15.97 15.77 -26.42
N THR A 45 -16.25 14.58 -26.94
CA THR A 45 -16.46 14.34 -28.37
C THR A 45 -17.93 14.40 -28.78
N GLY A 46 -18.86 14.38 -27.81
CA GLY A 46 -20.31 14.27 -28.09
C GLY A 46 -20.73 12.90 -28.66
N LYS A 47 -19.85 11.88 -28.52
CA LYS A 47 -20.11 10.52 -28.99
C LYS A 47 -20.51 9.59 -27.87
N THR A 48 -21.22 8.52 -28.21
CA THR A 48 -21.44 7.44 -27.25
C THR A 48 -20.13 6.67 -26.99
N PRO A 49 -19.91 6.09 -25.81
CA PRO A 49 -18.73 5.30 -25.50
C PRO A 49 -18.39 4.20 -26.51
N SER A 50 -19.39 3.56 -27.09
CA SER A 50 -19.24 2.50 -28.09
C SER A 50 -18.85 3.00 -29.48
N ALA A 51 -19.07 4.29 -29.74
CA ALA A 51 -18.76 4.94 -31.03
C ALA A 51 -17.39 5.64 -31.03
N LEU A 52 -16.64 5.58 -29.93
CA LEU A 52 -15.30 6.15 -29.84
C LEU A 52 -14.30 5.34 -30.68
N ASP A 53 -13.42 6.08 -31.36
CA ASP A 53 -12.30 5.53 -32.14
C ASP A 53 -10.98 5.65 -31.30
N ILE A 54 -10.01 4.80 -31.63
CA ILE A 54 -8.68 4.86 -30.97
C ILE A 54 -8.02 6.22 -31.22
N ALA A 55 -8.20 6.79 -32.40
CA ALA A 55 -7.61 8.08 -32.80
C ALA A 55 -8.12 9.26 -31.94
N GLU A 56 -9.29 9.15 -31.34
CA GLU A 56 -9.86 10.20 -30.49
C GLU A 56 -9.25 10.26 -29.10
N LEU A 57 -8.63 9.16 -28.65
CA LEU A 57 -7.89 9.13 -27.38
C LEU A 57 -6.44 9.60 -27.60
N ASP A 58 -6.27 10.79 -28.14
CA ASP A 58 -4.96 11.37 -28.38
C ASP A 58 -4.29 11.91 -27.11
N ALA A 59 -3.03 12.36 -27.21
CA ALA A 59 -2.26 12.86 -26.08
C ALA A 59 -2.89 14.13 -25.47
N ALA A 60 -3.56 14.97 -26.27
CA ALA A 60 -4.19 16.19 -25.78
C ALA A 60 -5.43 15.86 -24.92
N LEU A 61 -6.27 14.93 -25.38
CA LEU A 61 -7.42 14.46 -24.61
C LEU A 61 -6.98 13.75 -23.33
N ILE A 62 -5.95 12.90 -23.39
CA ILE A 62 -5.41 12.22 -22.20
C ILE A 62 -4.84 13.23 -21.20
N ALA A 63 -4.10 14.26 -21.65
CA ALA A 63 -3.61 15.32 -20.76
C ALA A 63 -4.76 16.06 -20.09
N ALA A 64 -5.79 16.47 -20.85
CA ALA A 64 -6.98 17.14 -20.31
C ALA A 64 -7.74 16.24 -19.30
N PHE A 65 -7.84 14.93 -19.54
CA PHE A 65 -8.41 13.99 -18.58
C PHE A 65 -7.62 13.92 -17.28
N LEU A 66 -6.29 13.88 -17.37
CA LEU A 66 -5.43 13.84 -16.19
C LEU A 66 -5.52 15.13 -15.36
N ASP A 67 -5.66 16.28 -16.02
CA ASP A 67 -5.90 17.58 -15.37
C ASP A 67 -7.28 17.64 -14.72
N HIS A 68 -8.33 17.15 -15.40
CA HIS A 68 -9.67 16.99 -14.84
C HIS A 68 -9.64 16.13 -13.55
N LEU A 69 -8.88 15.03 -13.52
CA LEU A 69 -8.75 14.20 -12.31
C LEU A 69 -8.19 14.98 -11.13
N GLU A 70 -7.22 15.86 -11.34
CA GLU A 70 -6.58 16.62 -10.28
C GLU A 70 -7.41 17.83 -9.85
N HIS A 71 -7.87 18.66 -10.79
CA HIS A 71 -8.49 19.94 -10.49
C HIS A 71 -10.00 19.81 -10.20
N ASP A 72 -10.74 19.06 -11.02
CA ASP A 72 -12.19 18.97 -10.86
C ASP A 72 -12.60 17.86 -9.89
N ARG A 73 -11.86 16.74 -9.88
CA ARG A 73 -12.16 15.59 -9.01
C ARG A 73 -11.28 15.53 -7.76
N HIS A 74 -10.37 16.48 -7.57
CA HIS A 74 -9.48 16.59 -6.41
C HIS A 74 -8.71 15.30 -6.09
N ASN A 75 -8.33 14.53 -7.12
CA ASN A 75 -7.56 13.32 -6.94
C ASN A 75 -6.10 13.64 -6.59
N SER A 76 -5.51 12.84 -5.71
CA SER A 76 -4.09 12.94 -5.43
C SER A 76 -3.23 12.61 -6.66
N VAL A 77 -2.00 13.14 -6.71
CA VAL A 77 -1.01 12.83 -7.74
C VAL A 77 -0.77 11.32 -7.87
N THR A 78 -0.78 10.59 -6.75
CA THR A 78 -0.65 9.12 -6.74
C THR A 78 -1.82 8.45 -7.47
N THR A 79 -3.05 8.88 -7.22
CA THR A 79 -4.24 8.37 -7.91
C THR A 79 -4.20 8.70 -9.40
N ARG A 80 -3.85 9.94 -9.75
CA ARG A 80 -3.65 10.39 -11.14
C ARG A 80 -2.63 9.51 -11.85
N ASN A 81 -1.47 9.28 -11.25
CA ASN A 81 -0.42 8.43 -11.82
C ASN A 81 -0.85 6.96 -11.96
N GLY A 82 -1.64 6.45 -11.02
CA GLY A 82 -2.23 5.11 -11.13
C GLY A 82 -3.20 4.98 -12.32
N ARG A 83 -3.97 6.04 -12.64
CA ARG A 83 -4.82 6.09 -13.83
C ARG A 83 -3.98 6.17 -15.12
N LEU A 84 -2.91 6.98 -15.12
CA LEU A 84 -1.97 7.05 -16.25
C LEU A 84 -1.31 5.69 -16.51
N ALA A 85 -0.94 4.93 -15.48
CA ALA A 85 -0.38 3.59 -15.65
C ALA A 85 -1.36 2.62 -16.32
N ALA A 86 -2.67 2.70 -16.02
CA ALA A 86 -3.70 1.92 -16.71
C ALA A 86 -3.81 2.32 -18.18
N ILE A 87 -3.75 3.63 -18.49
CA ILE A 87 -3.76 4.18 -19.85
C ILE A 87 -2.52 3.68 -20.62
N HIS A 88 -1.33 3.82 -20.06
CA HIS A 88 -0.10 3.34 -20.68
C HIS A 88 -0.14 1.82 -20.95
N SER A 89 -0.73 1.04 -20.04
CA SER A 89 -0.90 -0.41 -20.25
C SER A 89 -1.82 -0.73 -21.43
N LEU A 90 -2.93 0.01 -21.59
CA LEU A 90 -3.82 -0.10 -22.74
C LEU A 90 -3.10 0.32 -24.03
N PHE A 91 -2.45 1.49 -24.04
CA PHE A 91 -1.77 2.01 -25.24
C PHE A 91 -0.57 1.16 -25.64
N GLY A 92 0.14 0.56 -24.70
CA GLY A 92 1.16 -0.45 -24.98
C GLY A 92 0.60 -1.71 -25.65
N TYR A 93 -0.62 -2.10 -25.31
CA TYR A 93 -1.34 -3.17 -26.02
C TYR A 93 -1.77 -2.74 -27.41
N LEU A 94 -2.34 -1.54 -27.54
CA LEU A 94 -2.77 -0.98 -28.83
C LEU A 94 -1.60 -0.83 -29.81
N ALA A 95 -0.42 -0.47 -29.35
CA ALA A 95 0.78 -0.33 -30.19
C ALA A 95 1.14 -1.62 -30.95
N LEU A 96 0.82 -2.78 -30.37
CA LEU A 96 1.09 -4.09 -30.98
C LEU A 96 0.02 -4.51 -32.01
N HIS A 97 -1.22 -3.99 -31.88
CA HIS A 97 -2.38 -4.45 -32.67
C HIS A 97 -2.88 -3.42 -33.64
N HIS A 98 -2.47 -2.15 -33.49
CA HIS A 98 -2.92 -1.02 -34.31
C HIS A 98 -1.73 -0.15 -34.76
N PRO A 99 -0.81 -0.69 -35.58
CA PRO A 99 0.38 0.05 -36.05
C PRO A 99 0.03 1.30 -36.82
N GLU A 100 -1.16 1.38 -37.43
CA GLU A 100 -1.67 2.56 -38.12
C GLU A 100 -1.79 3.79 -37.21
N HIS A 101 -1.90 3.60 -35.90
CA HIS A 101 -1.97 4.67 -34.91
C HIS A 101 -0.64 4.90 -34.15
N ALA A 102 0.46 4.31 -34.58
CA ALA A 102 1.75 4.29 -33.87
C ALA A 102 2.20 5.68 -33.40
N ALA A 103 2.14 6.70 -34.24
CA ALA A 103 2.57 8.06 -33.91
C ALA A 103 1.71 8.70 -32.81
N SER A 104 0.40 8.47 -32.76
CA SER A 104 -0.49 8.95 -31.70
C SER A 104 -0.26 8.20 -30.40
N ILE A 105 -0.13 6.87 -30.49
CA ILE A 105 0.15 6.00 -29.35
C ILE A 105 1.46 6.39 -28.65
N GLN A 106 2.52 6.63 -29.42
CA GLN A 106 3.82 7.05 -28.85
C GLN A 106 3.72 8.37 -28.11
N ARG A 107 2.96 9.34 -28.60
CA ARG A 107 2.72 10.60 -27.89
C ARG A 107 2.00 10.41 -26.56
N VAL A 108 1.03 9.50 -26.49
CA VAL A 108 0.36 9.15 -25.22
C VAL A 108 1.32 8.46 -24.26
N LEU A 109 2.10 7.49 -24.74
CA LEU A 109 3.09 6.78 -23.93
C LEU A 109 4.21 7.70 -23.41
N ALA A 110 4.48 8.81 -24.08
CA ALA A 110 5.46 9.82 -23.67
C ALA A 110 4.96 10.74 -22.53
N ILE A 111 3.66 10.71 -22.16
CA ILE A 111 3.14 11.53 -21.05
C ILE A 111 3.77 11.09 -19.75
N PRO A 112 4.53 11.98 -19.04
CA PRO A 112 5.24 11.56 -17.83
C PRO A 112 4.32 11.43 -16.62
N ALA A 113 4.67 10.52 -15.72
CA ALA A 113 4.12 10.51 -14.38
C ALA A 113 4.63 11.74 -13.60
N LYS A 114 3.75 12.42 -12.85
CA LYS A 114 4.15 13.51 -11.95
C LYS A 114 4.95 12.97 -10.76
N ARG A 115 5.93 13.73 -10.31
CA ARG A 115 6.67 13.41 -9.09
C ARG A 115 5.72 13.43 -7.89
N THR A 116 5.81 12.40 -7.05
CA THR A 116 5.06 12.34 -5.79
C THR A 116 5.99 12.68 -4.64
N GLN A 117 5.52 13.49 -3.72
CA GLN A 117 6.24 13.68 -2.45
C GLN A 117 6.16 12.37 -1.66
N ARG A 118 7.30 11.92 -1.15
CA ARG A 118 7.36 10.79 -0.22
C ARG A 118 7.10 11.36 1.17
N ASN A 119 5.88 11.19 1.67
CA ASN A 119 5.58 11.52 3.06
C ASN A 119 6.35 10.57 3.98
N LEU A 120 6.75 11.09 5.14
CA LEU A 120 7.30 10.26 6.21
C LEU A 120 6.25 9.19 6.59
N VAL A 121 6.74 7.99 6.82
CA VAL A 121 5.87 6.87 7.17
C VAL A 121 5.30 7.10 8.57
N THR A 122 3.99 7.11 8.69
CA THR A 122 3.30 7.13 9.98
C THR A 122 3.35 5.75 10.60
N TYR A 123 3.82 5.67 11.86
CA TYR A 123 3.83 4.44 12.66
C TYR A 123 3.49 4.76 14.12
N LEU A 124 3.14 3.75 14.91
CA LEU A 124 2.85 3.88 16.33
C LEU A 124 4.12 3.66 17.16
N THR A 125 4.31 4.49 18.19
CA THR A 125 5.31 4.26 19.25
C THR A 125 4.91 3.08 20.13
N ASP A 126 5.79 2.61 21.02
CA ASP A 126 5.44 1.52 21.92
C ASP A 126 4.30 1.91 22.87
N ASP A 127 4.29 3.12 23.43
CA ASP A 127 3.20 3.64 24.27
C ASP A 127 1.86 3.69 23.52
N GLU A 128 1.86 4.08 22.23
CA GLU A 128 0.67 4.11 21.39
C GLU A 128 0.17 2.71 21.02
N VAL A 129 1.10 1.76 20.86
CA VAL A 129 0.76 0.33 20.67
C VAL A 129 0.10 -0.23 21.91
N ASP A 130 0.67 0.02 23.11
CA ASP A 130 0.12 -0.43 24.36
C ASP A 130 -1.28 0.18 24.59
N ALA A 131 -1.43 1.51 24.40
CA ALA A 131 -2.73 2.17 24.53
C ALA A 131 -3.78 1.61 23.54
N LEU A 132 -3.38 1.25 22.31
CA LEU A 132 -4.27 0.63 21.34
C LEU A 132 -4.72 -0.77 21.77
N LEU A 133 -3.81 -1.58 22.28
CA LEU A 133 -4.13 -2.93 22.75
C LEU A 133 -4.98 -2.89 24.03
N ASP A 134 -4.66 -2.01 24.97
CA ASP A 134 -5.40 -1.83 26.24
C ASP A 134 -6.80 -1.27 26.02
N SER A 135 -7.04 -0.53 24.92
CA SER A 135 -8.38 -0.04 24.57
C SER A 135 -9.37 -1.16 24.23
N CYS A 136 -8.88 -2.36 23.95
CA CYS A 136 -9.73 -3.50 23.63
C CYS A 136 -10.36 -4.08 24.90
N ASP A 137 -11.68 -3.94 25.07
CA ASP A 137 -12.43 -4.49 26.21
C ASP A 137 -12.37 -6.03 26.25
N THR A 138 -11.36 -6.58 26.93
CA THR A 138 -11.12 -8.02 27.01
C THR A 138 -12.17 -8.77 27.86
N SER A 139 -13.09 -8.08 28.54
CA SER A 139 -14.25 -8.71 29.18
C SER A 139 -15.24 -9.26 28.13
N ARG A 140 -15.24 -8.68 26.90
CA ARG A 140 -16.10 -9.07 25.81
C ARG A 140 -15.37 -9.93 24.79
N TRP A 141 -16.08 -10.89 24.22
CA TRP A 141 -15.56 -11.75 23.16
C TRP A 141 -14.99 -10.95 21.97
N THR A 142 -15.70 -9.89 21.52
CA THR A 142 -15.24 -9.05 20.42
C THR A 142 -13.96 -8.28 20.76
N GLY A 143 -13.79 -7.85 22.00
CA GLY A 143 -12.59 -7.16 22.45
C GLY A 143 -11.39 -8.11 22.53
N ARG A 144 -11.56 -9.35 23.04
CA ARG A 144 -10.49 -10.38 23.04
C ARG A 144 -10.07 -10.75 21.61
N ARG A 145 -11.03 -10.87 20.68
CA ARG A 145 -10.74 -11.05 19.24
C ARG A 145 -9.89 -9.91 18.70
N ASP A 146 -10.32 -8.67 18.93
CA ASP A 146 -9.66 -7.49 18.36
C ASP A 146 -8.25 -7.29 18.96
N HIS A 147 -8.10 -7.52 20.26
CA HIS A 147 -6.81 -7.50 20.93
C HIS A 147 -5.85 -8.53 20.32
N ALA A 148 -6.28 -9.79 20.15
CA ALA A 148 -5.47 -10.82 19.51
C ALA A 148 -5.13 -10.51 18.04
N MET A 149 -6.08 -9.95 17.33
CA MET A 149 -5.94 -9.57 15.91
C MET A 149 -4.95 -8.42 15.72
N PHE A 150 -5.03 -7.36 16.53
CA PHE A 150 -4.12 -6.23 16.42
C PHE A 150 -2.73 -6.59 16.91
N ALA A 151 -2.60 -7.36 18.01
CA ALA A 151 -1.31 -7.86 18.49
C ALA A 151 -0.60 -8.70 17.42
N LEU A 152 -1.31 -9.62 16.74
CA LEU A 152 -0.76 -10.38 15.62
C LEU A 152 -0.31 -9.45 14.47
N THR A 153 -1.13 -8.46 14.11
CA THR A 153 -0.84 -7.55 12.99
C THR A 153 0.37 -6.68 13.28
N ILE A 154 0.49 -6.13 14.49
CA ILE A 154 1.61 -5.29 14.93
C ILE A 154 2.91 -6.09 14.99
N GLN A 155 2.86 -7.36 15.39
CA GLN A 155 4.06 -8.18 15.42
C GLN A 155 4.50 -8.62 14.02
N THR A 156 3.56 -9.05 13.18
CA THR A 156 3.88 -9.75 11.93
C THR A 156 3.86 -8.85 10.69
N GLY A 157 3.22 -7.69 10.78
CA GLY A 157 3.06 -6.77 9.65
C GLY A 157 2.20 -7.31 8.52
N LEU A 158 1.20 -8.15 8.80
CA LEU A 158 0.26 -8.68 7.81
C LEU A 158 -0.41 -7.58 7.01
N ARG A 159 -0.60 -7.80 5.70
CA ARG A 159 -1.49 -6.95 4.90
C ARG A 159 -2.94 -7.19 5.33
N ILE A 160 -3.79 -6.18 5.20
CA ILE A 160 -5.21 -6.29 5.55
C ILE A 160 -5.91 -7.46 4.85
N SER A 161 -5.58 -7.72 3.58
CA SER A 161 -6.13 -8.84 2.82
C SER A 161 -5.62 -10.19 3.34
N GLU A 162 -4.35 -10.28 3.74
CA GLU A 162 -3.77 -11.46 4.36
C GLU A 162 -4.45 -11.75 5.70
N LEU A 163 -4.58 -10.74 6.56
CA LEU A 163 -5.26 -10.84 7.85
C LEU A 163 -6.73 -11.29 7.68
N ALA A 164 -7.47 -10.67 6.76
CA ALA A 164 -8.86 -11.01 6.49
C ALA A 164 -9.04 -12.44 5.98
N SER A 165 -8.05 -13.00 5.29
CA SER A 165 -8.12 -14.35 4.72
C SER A 165 -7.69 -15.45 5.68
N LEU A 166 -7.03 -15.14 6.81
CA LEU A 166 -6.54 -16.16 7.75
C LEU A 166 -7.63 -17.09 8.23
N THR A 167 -7.28 -18.38 8.28
CA THR A 167 -8.07 -19.46 8.87
C THR A 167 -7.39 -19.97 10.15
N CYS A 168 -8.08 -20.77 10.94
CA CYS A 168 -7.50 -21.39 12.13
C CYS A 168 -6.30 -22.29 11.76
N HIS A 169 -6.30 -22.91 10.58
CA HIS A 169 -5.20 -23.75 10.09
C HIS A 169 -3.91 -22.96 9.84
N ASP A 170 -4.02 -21.68 9.49
CA ASP A 170 -2.87 -20.84 9.18
C ASP A 170 -2.05 -20.44 10.42
N LEU A 171 -2.54 -20.76 11.62
CA LEU A 171 -1.89 -20.42 12.89
C LEU A 171 -1.39 -21.67 13.61
N THR A 172 -0.08 -21.75 13.79
CA THR A 172 0.58 -22.77 14.62
C THR A 172 0.99 -22.15 15.94
N VAL A 173 0.48 -22.69 17.08
CA VAL A 173 0.75 -22.18 18.44
C VAL A 173 1.58 -23.14 19.31
N GLY A 174 1.97 -24.30 18.77
CA GLY A 174 2.84 -25.29 19.40
C GLY A 174 4.34 -24.95 19.28
N ALA A 175 5.17 -26.00 19.22
CA ALA A 175 6.59 -25.86 18.88
C ALA A 175 6.74 -25.22 17.49
N GLY A 176 7.65 -24.24 17.36
CA GLY A 176 7.82 -23.50 16.12
C GLY A 176 6.63 -22.58 15.77
N ALA A 177 6.00 -21.99 16.77
CA ALA A 177 4.83 -21.11 16.61
C ALA A 177 5.03 -20.07 15.51
N ASN A 178 4.11 -20.04 14.54
CA ASN A 178 4.16 -19.16 13.39
C ASN A 178 2.76 -18.91 12.81
N VAL A 179 2.64 -17.85 12.01
CA VAL A 179 1.49 -17.64 11.12
C VAL A 179 1.93 -17.87 9.68
N HIS A 180 1.16 -18.68 8.95
CA HIS A 180 1.33 -18.94 7.53
C HIS A 180 0.46 -17.99 6.72
N THR A 181 0.97 -17.42 5.64
CA THR A 181 0.22 -16.53 4.76
C THR A 181 0.60 -16.72 3.31
N VAL A 182 -0.38 -16.55 2.44
CA VAL A 182 -0.19 -16.52 0.99
C VAL A 182 -0.35 -15.05 0.54
N GLY A 183 0.75 -14.44 0.12
CA GLY A 183 0.81 -13.05 -0.31
C GLY A 183 0.53 -12.85 -1.80
N LYS A 184 0.81 -11.64 -2.28
CA LYS A 184 0.72 -11.28 -3.70
C LYS A 184 1.60 -12.21 -4.54
N GLY A 185 1.08 -12.67 -5.68
CA GLY A 185 1.79 -13.61 -6.56
C GLY A 185 1.84 -15.04 -6.01
N ARG A 186 0.91 -15.41 -5.10
CA ARG A 186 0.83 -16.75 -4.47
C ARG A 186 2.09 -17.14 -3.68
N LYS A 187 2.89 -16.15 -3.26
CA LYS A 187 4.09 -16.40 -2.46
C LYS A 187 3.70 -16.69 -1.02
N GLU A 188 4.10 -17.85 -0.54
CA GLU A 188 3.89 -18.27 0.83
C GLU A 188 4.99 -17.74 1.74
N ARG A 189 4.63 -17.37 2.95
CA ARG A 189 5.59 -17.08 4.02
C ARG A 189 5.09 -17.56 5.37
N ARG A 190 6.02 -17.91 6.22
CA ARG A 190 5.78 -18.23 7.63
C ARG A 190 6.47 -17.20 8.49
N THR A 191 5.71 -16.50 9.33
CA THR A 191 6.24 -15.48 10.23
C THR A 191 6.20 -16.02 11.65
N PRO A 192 7.36 -16.14 12.35
CA PRO A 192 7.41 -16.68 13.71
C PRO A 192 6.70 -15.75 14.70
N LEU A 193 6.18 -16.33 15.78
CA LEU A 193 5.47 -15.62 16.84
C LEU A 193 6.32 -15.56 18.11
N VAL A 194 6.41 -14.36 18.71
CA VAL A 194 7.04 -14.20 20.03
C VAL A 194 6.16 -14.85 21.12
N PRO A 195 6.75 -15.25 22.26
CA PRO A 195 6.05 -15.99 23.32
C PRO A 195 4.75 -15.34 23.80
N VAL A 196 4.74 -14.02 23.97
CA VAL A 196 3.56 -13.26 24.43
C VAL A 196 2.41 -13.37 23.43
N THR A 197 2.68 -13.05 22.16
CA THR A 197 1.66 -13.14 21.08
C THR A 197 1.19 -14.58 20.88
N ARG A 198 2.10 -15.56 20.98
CA ARG A 198 1.74 -16.99 20.94
C ARG A 198 0.74 -17.36 22.04
N THR A 199 1.00 -16.94 23.28
CA THR A 199 0.12 -17.25 24.42
C THR A 199 -1.27 -16.64 24.21
N LEU A 200 -1.32 -15.38 23.79
CA LEU A 200 -2.55 -14.67 23.46
C LEU A 200 -3.36 -15.38 22.38
N LEU A 201 -2.71 -15.73 21.28
CA LEU A 201 -3.35 -16.40 20.14
C LEU A 201 -3.79 -17.84 20.46
N LYS A 202 -3.05 -18.53 21.34
CA LYS A 202 -3.46 -19.84 21.87
C LYS A 202 -4.75 -19.73 22.68
N ALA A 203 -4.85 -18.74 23.56
CA ALA A 203 -6.05 -18.47 24.32
C ALA A 203 -7.23 -18.15 23.41
N TRP A 204 -7.02 -17.29 22.40
CA TRP A 204 -8.01 -16.96 21.39
C TRP A 204 -8.50 -18.18 20.60
N LEU A 205 -7.59 -19.05 20.10
CA LEU A 205 -7.96 -20.28 19.39
C LEU A 205 -8.81 -21.22 20.25
N ASN A 206 -8.46 -21.39 21.51
CA ASN A 206 -9.21 -22.24 22.44
C ASN A 206 -10.62 -21.68 22.68
N GLU A 207 -10.75 -20.38 22.89
CA GLU A 207 -12.05 -19.73 23.08
C GLU A 207 -12.91 -19.77 21.81
N ARG A 208 -12.28 -19.51 20.65
CA ARG A 208 -12.96 -19.50 19.37
C ARG A 208 -13.51 -20.88 18.99
N ALA A 209 -12.79 -21.97 19.32
CA ALA A 209 -13.14 -23.36 19.08
C ALA A 209 -13.59 -23.66 17.64
N GLY A 210 -12.92 -23.02 16.64
CA GLY A 210 -13.29 -23.15 15.23
C GLY A 210 -12.66 -24.34 14.53
N ALA A 211 -13.29 -24.80 13.46
CA ALA A 211 -12.71 -25.77 12.54
C ALA A 211 -11.47 -25.19 11.83
N PRO A 212 -10.54 -26.03 11.33
CA PRO A 212 -9.32 -25.56 10.66
C PRO A 212 -9.58 -24.56 9.52
N THR A 213 -10.65 -24.73 8.75
CA THR A 213 -11.02 -23.90 7.61
C THR A 213 -11.79 -22.64 7.97
N ASP A 214 -12.21 -22.51 9.23
CA ASP A 214 -12.95 -21.35 9.69
C ASP A 214 -12.05 -20.10 9.75
N PRO A 215 -12.62 -18.89 9.58
CA PRO A 215 -11.87 -17.65 9.73
C PRO A 215 -11.22 -17.56 11.10
N LEU A 216 -9.96 -17.14 11.19
CA LEU A 216 -9.25 -16.97 12.47
C LEU A 216 -9.91 -15.88 13.33
N PHE A 217 -10.30 -14.75 12.71
CA PHE A 217 -10.97 -13.63 13.37
C PHE A 217 -12.36 -13.39 12.74
N PRO A 218 -13.39 -14.13 13.18
CA PRO A 218 -14.72 -13.99 12.58
C PRO A 218 -15.53 -12.82 13.14
N THR A 219 -16.63 -12.53 12.49
CA THR A 219 -17.75 -11.76 13.07
C THR A 219 -18.41 -12.57 14.20
N THR A 220 -19.32 -11.94 14.95
CA THR A 220 -20.15 -12.64 15.95
C THR A 220 -21.05 -13.72 15.34
N THR A 221 -21.28 -13.67 14.02
CA THR A 221 -22.05 -14.69 13.27
C THR A 221 -21.17 -15.72 12.58
N GLY A 222 -19.87 -15.81 12.90
CA GLY A 222 -18.93 -16.78 12.35
C GLY A 222 -18.37 -16.43 10.95
N ARG A 223 -18.82 -15.34 10.31
CA ARG A 223 -18.36 -14.92 8.95
C ARG A 223 -17.00 -14.22 9.00
N ARG A 224 -16.28 -14.21 7.88
CA ARG A 224 -15.06 -13.43 7.71
C ARG A 224 -15.31 -11.92 7.92
N LEU A 225 -14.39 -11.24 8.59
CA LEU A 225 -14.35 -9.78 8.60
C LEU A 225 -13.89 -9.28 7.22
N SER A 226 -14.63 -8.34 6.64
CA SER A 226 -14.17 -7.65 5.43
C SER A 226 -13.05 -6.65 5.76
N PRO A 227 -12.21 -6.26 4.78
CA PRO A 227 -11.23 -5.20 4.97
C PRO A 227 -11.83 -3.92 5.56
N ASP A 228 -13.00 -3.48 5.10
CA ASP A 228 -13.69 -2.31 5.65
C ASP A 228 -14.14 -2.51 7.10
N ALA A 229 -14.52 -3.73 7.48
CA ALA A 229 -14.86 -4.04 8.86
C ALA A 229 -13.63 -4.00 9.77
N LEU A 230 -12.48 -4.47 9.27
CA LEU A 230 -11.20 -4.39 9.99
C LEU A 230 -10.77 -2.93 10.22
N GLU A 231 -10.85 -2.08 9.18
CA GLU A 231 -10.53 -0.64 9.32
C GLU A 231 -11.49 0.06 10.29
N ARG A 232 -12.80 -0.20 10.22
CA ARG A 232 -13.77 0.38 11.18
C ARG A 232 -13.51 -0.04 12.61
N ARG A 233 -13.12 -1.31 12.84
CA ARG A 233 -12.78 -1.77 14.19
C ARG A 233 -11.51 -1.11 14.71
N LEU A 234 -10.49 -0.99 13.87
CA LEU A 234 -9.27 -0.27 14.22
C LEU A 234 -9.57 1.20 14.55
N ALA A 235 -10.32 1.89 13.70
CA ALA A 235 -10.69 3.29 13.93
C ALA A 235 -11.45 3.47 15.26
N HIS A 236 -12.32 2.54 15.62
CA HIS A 236 -13.03 2.55 16.91
C HIS A 236 -12.05 2.41 18.08
N GLN A 237 -11.11 1.47 18.03
CA GLN A 237 -10.13 1.27 19.10
C GLN A 237 -9.14 2.44 19.21
N VAL A 238 -8.73 3.01 18.08
CA VAL A 238 -7.89 4.22 18.06
C VAL A 238 -8.58 5.40 18.75
N ALA A 239 -9.88 5.58 18.51
CA ALA A 239 -10.66 6.63 19.18
C ALA A 239 -10.74 6.42 20.69
N LEU A 240 -10.84 5.17 21.16
CA LEU A 240 -10.79 4.84 22.59
C LEU A 240 -9.38 5.03 23.17
N ALA A 241 -8.35 4.55 22.49
CA ALA A 241 -6.95 4.69 22.91
C ALA A 241 -6.53 6.17 23.02
N ALA A 242 -7.08 7.05 22.19
CA ALA A 242 -6.79 8.49 22.21
C ALA A 242 -7.14 9.17 23.53
N THR A 243 -8.01 8.59 24.35
CA THR A 243 -8.34 9.11 25.69
C THR A 243 -7.19 8.92 26.69
N ALA A 244 -6.46 7.81 26.56
CA ALA A 244 -5.31 7.49 27.42
C ALA A 244 -3.97 7.97 26.81
N CYS A 245 -3.88 7.98 25.46
CA CYS A 245 -2.68 8.38 24.71
C CYS A 245 -3.05 9.40 23.62
N PRO A 246 -3.09 10.71 23.94
CA PRO A 246 -3.52 11.75 23.00
C PRO A 246 -2.67 11.84 21.72
N SER A 247 -1.41 11.41 21.75
CA SER A 247 -0.53 11.45 20.57
C SER A 247 -1.05 10.60 19.41
N ILE A 248 -1.79 9.51 19.69
CA ILE A 248 -2.37 8.65 18.65
C ILE A 248 -3.46 9.38 17.85
N ALA A 249 -4.16 10.34 18.48
CA ALA A 249 -5.21 11.14 17.82
C ALA A 249 -4.66 12.04 16.72
N ALA A 250 -3.39 12.44 16.81
CA ALA A 250 -2.72 13.26 15.80
C ALA A 250 -2.33 12.46 14.54
N LYS A 251 -2.51 11.15 14.55
CA LYS A 251 -2.10 10.24 13.47
C LYS A 251 -3.30 9.66 12.72
N THR A 252 -3.17 9.52 11.41
CA THR A 252 -4.10 8.72 10.62
C THR A 252 -3.69 7.25 10.74
N VAL A 253 -4.34 6.52 11.66
CA VAL A 253 -4.04 5.12 11.94
C VAL A 253 -4.94 4.21 11.11
N THR A 254 -4.33 3.39 10.26
CA THR A 254 -4.98 2.39 9.39
C THR A 254 -4.34 1.02 9.63
N MET A 255 -4.93 -0.05 9.10
CA MET A 255 -4.29 -1.37 9.13
C MET A 255 -2.91 -1.36 8.46
N HIS A 256 -2.70 -0.46 7.49
CA HIS A 256 -1.38 -0.27 6.88
C HIS A 256 -0.39 0.41 7.84
N THR A 257 -0.86 1.32 8.69
CA THR A 257 -0.06 1.91 9.78
C THR A 257 0.43 0.85 10.76
N LEU A 258 -0.38 -0.15 11.11
CA LEU A 258 0.07 -1.27 11.96
C LEU A 258 1.19 -2.08 11.29
N ARG A 259 1.11 -2.27 9.98
CA ARG A 259 2.19 -2.90 9.21
C ARG A 259 3.46 -2.05 9.20
N HIS A 260 3.34 -0.73 9.07
CA HIS A 260 4.47 0.19 9.20
C HIS A 260 5.08 0.14 10.60
N THR A 261 4.25 0.04 11.64
CA THR A 261 4.68 -0.13 13.03
C THR A 261 5.51 -1.41 13.18
N ALA A 262 5.06 -2.54 12.64
CA ALA A 262 5.84 -3.78 12.64
C ALA A 262 7.23 -3.60 11.99
N ALA A 263 7.29 -2.94 10.84
CA ALA A 263 8.53 -2.67 10.13
C ALA A 263 9.48 -1.76 10.94
N MET A 264 8.94 -0.68 11.51
CA MET A 264 9.72 0.27 12.31
C MET A 264 10.24 -0.36 13.60
N ARG A 265 9.43 -1.19 14.30
CA ARG A 265 9.88 -1.92 15.48
C ARG A 265 11.06 -2.86 15.16
N LEU A 266 11.02 -3.58 14.03
CA LEU A 266 12.12 -4.41 13.58
C LEU A 266 13.36 -3.56 13.24
N LEU A 267 13.19 -2.43 12.56
CA LEU A 267 14.28 -1.53 12.20
C LEU A 267 14.95 -0.92 13.45
N LEU A 268 14.14 -0.44 14.41
CA LEU A 268 14.62 0.14 15.66
C LEU A 268 15.33 -0.90 16.55
N ALA A 269 14.93 -2.17 16.45
CA ALA A 269 15.62 -3.28 17.10
C ALA A 269 16.97 -3.65 16.42
N GLY A 270 17.36 -2.96 15.32
CA GLY A 270 18.64 -3.12 14.66
C GLY A 270 18.68 -4.21 13.58
N ASN A 271 17.52 -4.71 13.14
CA ASN A 271 17.48 -5.70 12.08
C ASN A 271 17.83 -5.07 10.71
N ASP A 272 18.47 -5.86 9.86
CA ASP A 272 18.80 -5.47 8.51
C ASP A 272 17.55 -5.29 7.64
N ILE A 273 17.58 -4.33 6.70
CA ILE A 273 16.47 -4.00 5.83
C ILE A 273 16.02 -5.17 4.94
N THR A 274 16.93 -6.07 4.60
CA THR A 274 16.64 -7.28 3.83
C THR A 274 15.83 -8.29 4.65
N VAL A 275 16.15 -8.42 5.95
CA VAL A 275 15.39 -9.25 6.89
C VAL A 275 13.96 -8.68 7.07
N ILE A 276 13.83 -7.35 7.18
CA ILE A 276 12.53 -6.68 7.26
C ILE A 276 11.73 -6.89 5.97
N ALA A 277 12.36 -6.78 4.79
CA ALA A 277 11.71 -7.05 3.52
C ALA A 277 11.19 -8.48 3.42
N LEU A 278 12.00 -9.46 3.84
CA LEU A 278 11.63 -10.87 3.91
C LEU A 278 10.46 -11.10 4.89
N TRP A 279 10.55 -10.52 6.09
CA TRP A 279 9.51 -10.59 7.13
C TRP A 279 8.16 -10.10 6.63
N LEU A 280 8.16 -8.94 5.97
CA LEU A 280 6.96 -8.32 5.44
C LEU A 280 6.47 -8.95 4.12
N GLY A 281 7.28 -9.77 3.45
CA GLY A 281 6.99 -10.31 2.12
C GLY A 281 6.93 -9.19 1.06
N HIS A 282 7.93 -8.31 1.04
CA HIS A 282 8.14 -7.34 -0.03
C HIS A 282 8.87 -8.00 -1.20
N GLU A 283 8.34 -7.83 -2.42
CA GLU A 283 9.00 -8.36 -3.63
C GLU A 283 10.28 -7.60 -3.97
N GLN A 284 10.33 -6.32 -3.60
CA GLN A 284 11.45 -5.44 -3.87
C GLN A 284 11.89 -4.76 -2.56
N ILE A 285 13.18 -4.79 -2.29
CA ILE A 285 13.79 -4.10 -1.14
C ILE A 285 13.50 -2.60 -1.19
N ALA A 286 13.39 -2.01 -2.39
CA ALA A 286 13.03 -0.61 -2.58
C ALA A 286 11.72 -0.21 -1.87
N THR A 287 10.77 -1.15 -1.71
CA THR A 287 9.52 -0.93 -0.96
C THR A 287 9.78 -0.79 0.55
N THR A 288 10.88 -1.37 1.05
CA THR A 288 11.26 -1.33 2.46
C THR A 288 12.14 -0.11 2.78
N ASN A 289 12.81 0.47 1.76
CA ASN A 289 13.68 1.64 1.94
C ASN A 289 12.94 2.88 2.48
N ILE A 290 11.61 2.94 2.38
CA ILE A 290 10.82 4.03 2.94
C ILE A 290 11.00 4.15 4.46
N TYR A 291 11.27 3.04 5.16
CA TYR A 291 11.47 3.01 6.61
C TYR A 291 12.81 3.63 7.03
N ILE A 292 13.87 3.50 6.21
CA ILE A 292 15.18 4.11 6.48
C ILE A 292 15.09 5.65 6.54
N HIS A 293 14.19 6.23 5.73
CA HIS A 293 14.02 7.68 5.69
C HIS A 293 13.14 8.20 6.85
N ALA A 294 12.38 7.34 7.50
CA ALA A 294 11.42 7.72 8.53
C ALA A 294 12.06 7.96 9.92
N ASP A 295 13.28 7.43 10.16
CA ASP A 295 13.86 7.48 11.50
C ASP A 295 15.17 8.30 11.55
N MET A 296 15.12 9.45 12.25
CA MET A 296 16.29 10.27 12.56
C MET A 296 17.21 9.60 13.59
N THR A 297 16.65 8.79 14.50
CA THR A 297 17.43 8.08 15.54
C THR A 297 18.41 7.09 14.91
N HIS A 298 18.01 6.42 13.83
CA HIS A 298 18.90 5.52 13.09
C HIS A 298 20.06 6.26 12.43
N LYS A 299 19.78 7.45 11.88
CA LYS A 299 20.82 8.32 11.30
C LYS A 299 21.76 8.85 12.39
N GLN A 300 21.21 9.24 13.55
CA GLN A 300 22.02 9.67 14.69
C GLN A 300 22.92 8.54 15.19
N ARG A 301 22.38 7.34 15.42
CA ARG A 301 23.20 6.17 15.81
C ARG A 301 24.27 5.81 14.79
N ALA A 302 24.01 6.00 13.50
CA ALA A 302 25.01 5.79 12.45
C ALA A 302 26.14 6.83 12.54
N ILE A 303 25.81 8.10 12.78
CA ILE A 303 26.78 9.18 12.99
C ILE A 303 27.58 8.94 14.26
N ASP A 304 26.93 8.56 15.37
CA ASP A 304 27.59 8.31 16.67
C ASP A 304 28.65 7.19 16.61
N ARG A 305 28.55 6.30 15.64
CA ARG A 305 29.54 5.24 15.36
C ARG A 305 30.71 5.73 14.50
N THR A 306 30.62 6.92 13.92
CA THR A 306 31.70 7.49 13.12
C THR A 306 32.63 8.35 13.98
N ARG A 307 33.91 8.39 13.63
CA ARG A 307 34.86 9.28 14.32
C ARG A 307 34.49 10.72 14.00
N PRO A 308 34.43 11.62 15.01
CA PRO A 308 34.17 13.04 14.78
C PRO A 308 35.16 13.64 13.77
N LEU A 309 34.64 14.45 12.85
CA LEU A 309 35.49 15.21 11.93
C LEU A 309 36.14 16.37 12.69
N THR A 310 37.46 16.45 12.63
CA THR A 310 38.26 17.56 13.22
C THR A 310 38.39 18.74 12.28
N ALA A 311 37.39 18.99 11.45
CA ALA A 311 37.38 20.11 10.51
C ALA A 311 37.06 21.44 11.24
N LYS A 312 37.89 22.45 11.03
CA LYS A 312 37.57 23.84 11.45
C LYS A 312 36.44 24.36 10.54
N PRO A 313 35.42 25.04 11.10
CA PRO A 313 34.39 25.67 10.27
C PRO A 313 35.03 26.69 9.34
N GLY A 314 34.90 26.53 8.06
CA GLY A 314 35.28 27.49 7.04
C GLY A 314 34.06 27.96 6.27
N ARG A 315 33.94 29.25 6.01
CA ARG A 315 32.92 29.75 5.10
C ARG A 315 33.50 29.81 3.70
N TYR A 316 32.98 28.97 2.82
CA TYR A 316 33.31 29.06 1.39
C TYR A 316 32.76 30.38 0.83
N GLN A 317 33.60 31.15 0.12
CA GLN A 317 33.18 32.30 -0.67
C GLN A 317 33.51 32.01 -2.12
N PRO A 318 32.53 31.94 -3.00
CA PRO A 318 32.78 31.68 -4.42
C PRO A 318 33.64 32.81 -5.01
N PRO A 319 34.67 32.48 -5.79
CA PRO A 319 35.60 33.46 -6.35
C PRO A 319 35.02 34.27 -7.53
N ASP A 320 33.81 33.92 -7.99
CA ASP A 320 33.19 34.52 -9.17
C ASP A 320 31.70 34.82 -8.92
N THR A 321 31.21 35.91 -9.50
CA THR A 321 29.81 36.37 -9.36
C THR A 321 28.79 35.41 -9.96
N LEU A 322 29.15 34.66 -11.04
CA LEU A 322 28.30 33.65 -11.64
C LEU A 322 28.16 32.41 -10.75
N LEU A 323 29.27 31.99 -10.11
CA LEU A 323 29.24 30.90 -9.18
C LEU A 323 28.43 31.26 -7.92
N ALA A 324 28.59 32.52 -7.42
CA ALA A 324 27.77 33.00 -6.31
C ALA A 324 26.27 33.02 -6.64
N PHE A 325 25.92 33.40 -7.85
CA PHE A 325 24.54 33.36 -8.33
C PHE A 325 23.99 31.91 -8.42
N LEU A 326 24.79 30.98 -8.94
CA LEU A 326 24.39 29.57 -9.07
C LEU A 326 24.23 28.86 -7.72
N GLU A 327 25.00 29.27 -6.71
CA GLU A 327 24.87 28.76 -5.34
C GLU A 327 23.68 29.34 -4.57
N ALA A 328 23.15 30.50 -5.02
CA ALA A 328 21.97 31.15 -4.44
C ALA A 328 20.64 30.68 -5.04
N LEU A 329 20.65 29.87 -6.13
CA LEU A 329 19.50 29.24 -6.74
C LEU A 329 19.10 27.95 -6.01
#